data_8294e16792472e6ed8fd488e83d22f3d
#
_entry.id   8294e16792472e6ed8fd488e83d22f3d
#
_cell.length_a   1.000
_cell.length_b   1.000
_cell.length_c   1.000
_cell.angle_alpha   90.00
_cell.angle_beta   90.00
_cell.angle_gamma   90.00
#
_symmetry.space_group_name_H-M   'P 1'
#
loop_
_entity.id
_entity.type
_entity.pdbx_description
1 polymer ?
#
loop_
_entity_poly.entity_id
_entity_poly.type
_entity_poly.pdbx_seq_one_letter_code
_entity_poly.pdbx_strand_id
1 'polypeptide(L)'
;QRQMCIRDSPSPEPSPEPSPEPAETAAEDILPTTISGGLSIRNETSYPIDIAAVLAQGPDVRLSADEPQILIIHTHSSEAYTPAGLDRYEASDTCRTEDTEYNIVRIGDELTALLTEAGLNVIHDRGIYDYPSYTGSYSRSGAAVEQYLADYPSIGIVIDMHRDALGSDGVVYKTMAEESGVCASQIMLLSGTDESGLENPNWRSNLALALYLQEAVSRRHGTLMRPVNLVPQRYNLHLTRGSLIMEVGSSGNCLLYTSPSPRDMRRS
;
A
#
# COMPACT_ATOMS: atom_id res chain seq x y z
N GLN A 1 1.33 29.03 0.46
CA GLN A 1 -0.14 28.97 0.43
C GLN A 1 -0.57 27.80 1.28
N ARG A 2 -1.29 28.09 2.36
CA ARG A 2 -1.73 27.10 3.34
C ARG A 2 -3.02 26.47 2.85
N GLN A 3 -3.03 25.16 2.69
CA GLN A 3 -4.26 24.41 2.49
C GLN A 3 -4.53 23.55 3.73
N MET A 4 -5.67 23.84 4.36
CA MET A 4 -6.14 23.16 5.56
C MET A 4 -6.71 21.80 5.22
N CYS A 5 -6.25 20.76 5.87
CA CYS A 5 -7.01 19.52 6.00
C CYS A 5 -8.04 19.72 7.13
N ILE A 6 -9.27 19.90 6.71
CA ILE A 6 -10.60 19.78 7.35
C ILE A 6 -10.73 20.18 8.84
N ARG A 7 -11.51 21.23 9.05
CA ARG A 7 -12.17 21.58 10.32
C ARG A 7 -13.47 20.78 10.47
N ASP A 8 -13.59 20.02 11.54
CA ASP A 8 -14.88 19.68 12.10
C ASP A 8 -15.35 20.87 12.96
N SER A 9 -16.33 21.60 12.48
CA SER A 9 -17.10 22.55 13.27
C SER A 9 -18.59 22.29 13.06
N PRO A 10 -19.41 22.20 14.08
CA PRO A 10 -20.84 21.98 13.92
C PRO A 10 -21.47 23.24 13.34
N SER A 11 -22.13 23.09 12.21
CA SER A 11 -22.97 24.12 11.60
C SER A 11 -24.45 23.85 11.90
N PRO A 12 -25.29 24.88 12.07
CA PRO A 12 -26.70 24.70 12.40
C PRO A 12 -27.48 24.13 11.20
N GLU A 13 -28.49 23.33 11.55
CA GLU A 13 -29.39 22.67 10.61
C GLU A 13 -30.06 23.66 9.65
N PRO A 14 -30.03 23.43 8.32
CA PRO A 14 -30.96 24.06 7.40
C PRO A 14 -32.21 23.19 7.19
N SER A 15 -33.34 23.87 7.07
CA SER A 15 -34.65 23.30 6.67
C SER A 15 -34.57 22.50 5.37
N PRO A 16 -35.47 21.50 5.18
CA PRO A 16 -35.40 20.61 4.02
C PRO A 16 -35.88 21.33 2.77
N GLU A 17 -34.97 21.54 1.83
CA GLU A 17 -35.30 21.80 0.44
C GLU A 17 -35.58 20.47 -0.29
N PRO A 18 -36.45 20.46 -1.33
CA PRO A 18 -36.81 19.23 -2.02
C PRO A 18 -35.59 18.63 -2.72
N SER A 19 -35.39 17.35 -2.49
CA SER A 19 -34.35 16.54 -3.15
C SER A 19 -34.41 16.72 -4.68
N PRO A 20 -33.29 17.03 -5.35
CA PRO A 20 -33.22 16.85 -6.78
C PRO A 20 -33.30 15.35 -7.11
N GLU A 21 -34.03 15.01 -8.16
CA GLU A 21 -34.03 13.67 -8.75
C GLU A 21 -32.57 13.23 -8.97
N PRO A 22 -32.25 11.94 -8.72
CA PRO A 22 -30.89 11.45 -8.97
C PRO A 22 -30.58 11.63 -10.45
N ALA A 23 -29.60 12.48 -10.76
CA ALA A 23 -28.99 12.47 -12.07
C ALA A 23 -28.55 11.04 -12.36
N GLU A 24 -28.89 10.52 -13.55
CA GLU A 24 -28.31 9.27 -14.05
C GLU A 24 -26.79 9.45 -14.02
N THR A 25 -26.17 8.90 -12.97
CA THR A 25 -24.73 8.75 -12.92
C THR A 25 -24.36 7.87 -14.10
N ALA A 26 -23.54 8.40 -15.00
CA ALA A 26 -22.85 7.58 -15.99
C ALA A 26 -22.30 6.36 -15.24
N ALA A 27 -22.59 5.16 -15.76
CA ALA A 27 -22.08 3.95 -15.16
C ALA A 27 -20.57 4.09 -15.07
N GLU A 28 -20.05 4.32 -13.86
CA GLU A 28 -18.63 4.25 -13.61
C GLU A 28 -18.22 2.85 -14.07
N ASP A 29 -17.15 2.75 -14.85
CA ASP A 29 -16.60 1.46 -15.26
C ASP A 29 -16.16 0.71 -14.00
N ILE A 30 -17.09 -0.08 -13.46
CA ILE A 30 -16.80 -0.95 -12.31
C ILE A 30 -15.87 -2.03 -12.82
N LEU A 31 -14.59 -1.91 -12.49
CA LEU A 31 -13.62 -2.93 -12.83
C LEU A 31 -14.03 -4.26 -12.19
N PRO A 32 -14.14 -5.34 -12.98
CA PRO A 32 -14.63 -6.60 -12.48
C PRO A 32 -13.70 -7.16 -11.41
N THR A 33 -14.27 -7.44 -10.23
CA THR A 33 -13.55 -8.10 -9.14
C THR A 33 -13.86 -9.59 -9.16
N THR A 34 -12.83 -10.40 -9.36
CA THR A 34 -12.94 -11.86 -9.26
C THR A 34 -12.84 -12.27 -7.79
N ILE A 35 -13.81 -13.04 -7.30
CA ILE A 35 -13.86 -13.52 -5.91
C ILE A 35 -13.86 -15.04 -5.91
N SER A 36 -12.99 -15.63 -5.09
CA SER A 36 -12.94 -17.08 -4.86
C SER A 36 -12.47 -17.38 -3.43
N GLY A 37 -13.25 -18.17 -2.66
CA GLY A 37 -12.88 -18.59 -1.30
C GLY A 37 -12.65 -17.44 -0.30
N GLY A 38 -13.29 -16.29 -0.48
CA GLY A 38 -13.08 -15.09 0.34
C GLY A 38 -11.91 -14.21 -0.09
N LEU A 39 -11.18 -14.61 -1.14
CA LEU A 39 -10.13 -13.82 -1.75
C LEU A 39 -10.67 -13.05 -2.95
N SER A 40 -10.07 -11.91 -3.23
CA SER A 40 -10.55 -11.06 -4.31
C SER A 40 -9.39 -10.39 -5.06
N ILE A 41 -9.54 -10.31 -6.39
CA ILE A 41 -8.64 -9.62 -7.29
C ILE A 41 -9.45 -8.59 -8.09
N ARG A 42 -8.99 -7.36 -8.08
CA ARG A 42 -9.35 -6.35 -9.08
C ARG A 42 -8.37 -6.50 -10.24
N ASN A 43 -8.83 -7.04 -11.34
CA ASN A 43 -8.00 -7.32 -12.50
C ASN A 43 -8.17 -6.21 -13.56
N GLU A 44 -7.15 -5.39 -13.73
CA GLU A 44 -7.09 -4.33 -14.73
C GLU A 44 -6.41 -4.79 -16.04
N THR A 45 -6.10 -6.08 -16.14
CA THR A 45 -5.42 -6.67 -17.30
C THR A 45 -6.36 -7.53 -18.12
N SER A 46 -5.94 -7.90 -19.33
CA SER A 46 -6.64 -8.87 -20.19
C SER A 46 -6.39 -10.33 -19.79
N TYR A 47 -5.46 -10.59 -18.86
CA TYR A 47 -5.13 -11.95 -18.44
C TYR A 47 -6.26 -12.60 -17.64
N PRO A 48 -6.77 -13.77 -18.04
CA PRO A 48 -7.71 -14.51 -17.21
C PRO A 48 -6.98 -15.08 -15.98
N ILE A 49 -7.56 -14.86 -14.79
CA ILE A 49 -6.98 -15.31 -13.53
C ILE A 49 -7.92 -16.31 -12.86
N ASP A 50 -7.41 -17.52 -12.61
CA ASP A 50 -8.02 -18.51 -11.73
C ASP A 50 -7.32 -18.46 -10.37
N ILE A 51 -7.97 -17.85 -9.39
CA ILE A 51 -7.43 -17.67 -8.03
C ILE A 51 -7.07 -19.04 -7.41
N ALA A 52 -7.91 -20.05 -7.59
CA ALA A 52 -7.67 -21.37 -7.01
C ALA A 52 -6.43 -22.04 -7.61
N ALA A 53 -6.24 -21.90 -8.92
CA ALA A 53 -5.07 -22.44 -9.60
C ALA A 53 -3.79 -21.71 -9.17
N VAL A 54 -3.83 -20.38 -9.04
CA VAL A 54 -2.68 -19.59 -8.57
C VAL A 54 -2.29 -19.96 -7.13
N LEU A 55 -3.27 -20.09 -6.23
CA LEU A 55 -3.00 -20.52 -4.85
C LEU A 55 -2.47 -21.94 -4.76
N ALA A 56 -2.99 -22.86 -5.59
CA ALA A 56 -2.51 -24.24 -5.60
C ALA A 56 -1.05 -24.33 -6.05
N GLN A 57 -0.59 -23.44 -6.91
CA GLN A 57 0.82 -23.33 -7.30
C GLN A 57 1.67 -22.77 -6.15
N GLY A 58 1.12 -21.85 -5.37
CA GLY A 58 1.80 -21.15 -4.27
C GLY A 58 2.88 -20.17 -4.75
N PRO A 59 3.40 -19.35 -3.81
CA PRO A 59 4.49 -18.43 -4.12
C PRO A 59 5.81 -19.20 -4.33
N ASP A 60 6.56 -18.82 -5.37
CA ASP A 60 7.90 -19.40 -5.65
C ASP A 60 8.98 -18.51 -4.97
N VAL A 61 8.87 -18.39 -3.65
CA VAL A 61 9.79 -17.62 -2.80
C VAL A 61 10.35 -18.54 -1.72
N ARG A 62 11.67 -18.50 -1.52
CA ARG A 62 12.35 -19.20 -0.44
C ARG A 62 13.10 -18.19 0.42
N LEU A 63 12.89 -18.26 1.73
CA LEU A 63 13.56 -17.41 2.69
C LEU A 63 14.66 -18.22 3.39
N SER A 64 15.87 -17.64 3.48
CA SER A 64 16.97 -18.17 4.24
C SER A 64 16.97 -17.57 5.64
N ALA A 65 17.24 -18.34 6.69
CA ALA A 65 17.22 -17.82 8.07
C ALA A 65 18.46 -16.99 8.44
N ASP A 66 19.57 -17.14 7.71
CA ASP A 66 20.88 -16.63 8.14
C ASP A 66 21.30 -15.31 7.47
N GLU A 67 20.50 -14.80 6.55
CA GLU A 67 20.88 -13.62 5.73
C GLU A 67 19.65 -12.72 5.49
N PRO A 68 19.81 -11.47 5.06
CA PRO A 68 18.67 -10.62 4.75
C PRO A 68 17.73 -11.28 3.75
N GLN A 69 16.46 -11.39 4.12
CA GLN A 69 15.44 -12.13 3.37
C GLN A 69 14.47 -11.20 2.66
N ILE A 70 14.25 -10.04 3.27
CA ILE A 70 13.24 -9.07 2.88
C ILE A 70 13.90 -7.70 2.75
N LEU A 71 13.60 -7.01 1.66
CA LEU A 71 13.88 -5.59 1.48
C LEU A 71 12.55 -4.82 1.51
N ILE A 72 12.48 -3.82 2.37
CA ILE A 72 11.43 -2.81 2.36
C ILE A 72 12.01 -1.53 1.77
N ILE A 73 11.35 -0.94 0.79
CA ILE A 73 11.71 0.27 0.10
C ILE A 73 10.48 1.14 -0.13
N HIS A 74 10.66 2.41 -0.47
CA HIS A 74 9.59 3.37 -0.71
C HIS A 74 9.89 4.19 -1.96
N THR A 75 9.38 3.77 -3.11
CA THR A 75 9.55 4.54 -4.37
C THR A 75 8.99 5.96 -4.24
N HIS A 76 7.90 6.11 -3.47
CA HIS A 76 7.29 7.39 -3.13
C HIS A 76 7.41 7.67 -1.62
N SER A 77 8.64 7.77 -1.14
CA SER A 77 8.99 7.92 0.27
C SER A 77 8.36 9.14 0.95
N SER A 78 8.08 10.22 0.18
CA SER A 78 7.45 11.42 0.73
C SER A 78 5.94 11.31 0.97
N GLU A 79 5.32 10.19 0.62
CA GLU A 79 3.88 9.95 0.84
C GLU A 79 3.52 10.03 2.32
N ALA A 80 2.68 11.02 2.66
CA ALA A 80 2.39 11.38 4.03
C ALA A 80 0.97 11.01 4.45
N TYR A 81 0.80 10.88 5.75
CA TYR A 81 -0.47 10.71 6.44
C TYR A 81 -0.80 11.94 7.26
N THR A 82 -2.07 12.08 7.65
CA THR A 82 -2.45 13.09 8.63
C THR A 82 -1.82 12.76 9.99
N PRO A 83 -0.99 13.63 10.58
CA PRO A 83 -0.34 13.37 11.86
C PRO A 83 -1.36 13.26 13.00
N ALA A 84 -1.17 12.26 13.87
CA ALA A 84 -2.00 12.12 15.07
C ALA A 84 -1.71 13.24 16.06
N GLY A 85 -2.78 13.90 16.55
CA GLY A 85 -2.68 14.95 17.57
C GLY A 85 -2.02 16.24 17.08
N LEU A 86 -1.76 16.37 15.78
CA LEU A 86 -1.26 17.59 15.17
C LEU A 86 -2.28 18.14 14.17
N ASP A 87 -2.53 19.44 14.25
CA ASP A 87 -3.40 20.11 13.28
C ASP A 87 -2.68 20.46 11.97
N ARG A 88 -1.33 20.45 11.98
CA ARG A 88 -0.51 20.89 10.86
C ARG A 88 0.87 20.23 10.87
N TYR A 89 1.42 20.02 9.67
CA TYR A 89 2.81 19.66 9.42
C TYR A 89 3.29 20.36 8.15
N GLU A 90 4.62 20.48 7.97
CA GLU A 90 5.20 21.01 6.73
C GLU A 90 5.12 19.92 5.64
N ALA A 91 4.35 20.21 4.60
CA ALA A 91 4.24 19.33 3.43
C ALA A 91 5.09 19.90 2.29
N SER A 92 5.90 19.06 1.66
CA SER A 92 6.67 19.41 0.46
C SER A 92 5.78 19.52 -0.77
N ASP A 93 4.65 18.81 -0.76
CA ASP A 93 3.60 18.82 -1.78
C ASP A 93 2.29 18.35 -1.12
N THR A 94 1.18 18.32 -1.88
CA THR A 94 -0.12 17.86 -1.38
C THR A 94 -0.02 16.46 -0.76
N CYS A 95 -0.26 16.36 0.55
CA CYS A 95 -0.14 15.12 1.34
C CYS A 95 1.24 14.45 1.20
N ARG A 96 2.31 15.22 1.11
CA ARG A 96 3.69 14.74 1.04
C ARG A 96 4.60 15.51 2.01
N THR A 97 5.59 14.83 2.57
CA THR A 97 6.63 15.41 3.41
C THR A 97 7.90 14.56 3.37
N GLU A 98 9.06 15.21 3.48
CA GLU A 98 10.35 14.53 3.66
C GLU A 98 10.59 14.13 5.13
N ASP A 99 9.76 14.61 6.06
CA ASP A 99 9.84 14.23 7.47
C ASP A 99 9.35 12.80 7.66
N THR A 100 10.30 11.89 7.88
CA THR A 100 10.04 10.44 8.00
C THR A 100 9.19 10.05 9.21
N GLU A 101 8.95 10.96 10.16
CA GLU A 101 8.03 10.73 11.27
C GLU A 101 6.55 10.81 10.84
N TYR A 102 6.26 11.39 9.66
CA TYR A 102 4.90 11.65 9.19
C TYR A 102 4.58 11.07 7.81
N ASN A 103 5.47 10.27 7.26
CA ASN A 103 5.32 9.66 5.95
C ASN A 103 5.35 8.12 6.01
N ILE A 104 5.28 7.49 4.84
CA ILE A 104 5.23 6.02 4.70
C ILE A 104 6.48 5.33 5.27
N VAL A 105 7.63 6.00 5.36
CA VAL A 105 8.86 5.44 5.91
C VAL A 105 8.67 5.02 7.36
N ARG A 106 7.91 5.78 8.17
CA ARG A 106 7.57 5.38 9.54
C ARG A 106 6.81 4.06 9.59
N ILE A 107 5.90 3.83 8.65
CA ILE A 107 5.17 2.55 8.58
C ILE A 107 6.13 1.41 8.24
N GLY A 108 7.10 1.68 7.37
CA GLY A 108 8.19 0.75 7.07
C GLY A 108 9.03 0.40 8.30
N ASP A 109 9.33 1.38 9.17
CA ASP A 109 10.03 1.15 10.44
C ASP A 109 9.25 0.19 11.34
N GLU A 110 7.94 0.41 11.50
CA GLU A 110 7.08 -0.44 12.34
C GLU A 110 6.97 -1.86 11.78
N LEU A 111 6.78 -2.00 10.48
CA LEU A 111 6.73 -3.32 9.82
C LEU A 111 8.07 -4.05 9.98
N THR A 112 9.20 -3.35 9.79
CA THR A 112 10.55 -3.88 9.98
C THR A 112 10.75 -4.40 11.39
N ALA A 113 10.33 -3.63 12.39
CA ALA A 113 10.44 -4.03 13.80
C ALA A 113 9.63 -5.31 14.08
N LEU A 114 8.37 -5.39 13.60
CA LEU A 114 7.51 -6.55 13.77
C LEU A 114 8.04 -7.80 13.07
N LEU A 115 8.53 -7.66 11.83
CA LEU A 115 9.12 -8.79 11.09
C LEU A 115 10.40 -9.28 11.75
N THR A 116 11.22 -8.36 12.26
CA THR A 116 12.46 -8.72 13.00
C THR A 116 12.13 -9.42 14.31
N GLU A 117 11.12 -8.97 15.05
CA GLU A 117 10.64 -9.65 16.26
C GLU A 117 10.11 -11.06 15.94
N ALA A 118 9.53 -11.25 14.76
CA ALA A 118 9.09 -12.55 14.26
C ALA A 118 10.24 -13.45 13.77
N GLY A 119 11.49 -12.99 13.84
CA GLY A 119 12.69 -13.76 13.48
C GLY A 119 13.09 -13.67 12.02
N LEU A 120 12.58 -12.68 11.27
CA LEU A 120 12.96 -12.43 9.89
C LEU A 120 14.09 -11.39 9.81
N ASN A 121 15.01 -11.57 8.89
CA ASN A 121 16.07 -10.59 8.62
C ASN A 121 15.62 -9.63 7.52
N VAL A 122 15.42 -8.37 7.90
CA VAL A 122 14.85 -7.33 7.05
C VAL A 122 15.85 -6.20 6.86
N ILE A 123 16.03 -5.76 5.63
CA ILE A 123 16.65 -4.47 5.31
C ILE A 123 15.52 -3.48 5.04
N HIS A 124 15.54 -2.35 5.72
CA HIS A 124 14.65 -1.24 5.45
C HIS A 124 15.44 -0.08 4.84
N ASP A 125 15.22 0.17 3.56
CA ASP A 125 15.77 1.32 2.86
C ASP A 125 14.88 2.55 3.13
N ARG A 126 15.46 3.56 3.77
CA ARG A 126 14.81 4.83 4.11
C ARG A 126 15.16 5.94 3.12
N GLY A 127 15.68 5.60 1.95
CA GLY A 127 16.03 6.53 0.88
C GLY A 127 14.81 7.31 0.40
N ILE A 128 15.02 8.58 0.02
CA ILE A 128 13.96 9.43 -0.54
C ILE A 128 14.16 9.49 -2.06
N TYR A 129 13.24 8.82 -2.81
CA TYR A 129 13.38 8.63 -4.25
C TYR A 129 12.48 9.55 -5.08
N ASP A 130 11.49 10.17 -4.49
CA ASP A 130 10.51 11.03 -5.16
C ASP A 130 10.71 12.53 -4.89
N TYR A 131 11.78 12.90 -4.20
CA TYR A 131 12.21 14.28 -3.97
C TYR A 131 13.66 14.47 -4.43
N PRO A 132 14.05 15.64 -4.97
CA PRO A 132 13.23 16.82 -5.28
C PRO A 132 12.37 16.68 -6.54
N SER A 133 12.38 15.54 -7.22
CA SER A 133 11.59 15.28 -8.42
C SER A 133 10.81 13.97 -8.31
N TYR A 134 9.50 14.07 -8.47
CA TYR A 134 8.62 12.90 -8.56
C TYR A 134 8.94 12.06 -9.80
N THR A 135 9.16 12.74 -10.94
CA THR A 135 9.51 12.05 -12.20
C THR A 135 10.84 11.30 -12.05
N GLY A 136 10.83 10.02 -12.42
CA GLY A 136 12.00 9.14 -12.35
C GLY A 136 12.21 8.47 -10.98
N SER A 137 11.27 8.59 -10.04
CA SER A 137 11.35 7.91 -8.73
C SER A 137 11.52 6.40 -8.89
N TYR A 138 10.75 5.75 -9.77
CA TYR A 138 10.88 4.32 -10.06
C TYR A 138 12.25 3.93 -10.65
N SER A 139 12.89 4.80 -11.43
CA SER A 139 14.25 4.51 -11.93
C SER A 139 15.28 4.58 -10.81
N ARG A 140 15.13 5.53 -9.88
CA ARG A 140 16.05 5.68 -8.74
C ARG A 140 15.87 4.55 -7.74
N SER A 141 14.64 4.25 -7.34
CA SER A 141 14.36 3.14 -6.42
C SER A 141 14.72 1.78 -7.03
N GLY A 142 14.45 1.58 -8.33
CA GLY A 142 14.84 0.37 -9.06
C GLY A 142 16.34 0.13 -9.03
N ALA A 143 17.15 1.17 -9.29
CA ALA A 143 18.61 1.05 -9.21
C ALA A 143 19.08 0.71 -7.78
N ALA A 144 18.42 1.23 -6.74
CA ALA A 144 18.73 0.87 -5.37
C ALA A 144 18.37 -0.60 -5.08
N VAL A 145 17.19 -1.07 -5.53
CA VAL A 145 16.80 -2.48 -5.39
C VAL A 145 17.80 -3.40 -6.09
N GLU A 146 18.22 -3.08 -7.33
CA GLU A 146 19.22 -3.85 -8.06
C GLU A 146 20.55 -3.94 -7.29
N GLN A 147 20.97 -2.84 -6.66
CA GLN A 147 22.19 -2.83 -5.83
C GLN A 147 22.02 -3.72 -4.59
N TYR A 148 20.88 -3.63 -3.87
CA TYR A 148 20.62 -4.50 -2.72
C TYR A 148 20.59 -5.98 -3.10
N LEU A 149 19.99 -6.33 -4.23
CA LEU A 149 19.95 -7.70 -4.71
C LEU A 149 21.31 -8.23 -5.15
N ALA A 150 22.20 -7.35 -5.63
CA ALA A 150 23.58 -7.70 -5.93
C ALA A 150 24.41 -7.93 -4.66
N ASP A 151 24.23 -7.08 -3.64
CA ASP A 151 24.95 -7.17 -2.37
C ASP A 151 24.43 -8.30 -1.47
N TYR A 152 23.12 -8.59 -1.56
CA TYR A 152 22.42 -9.59 -0.73
C TYR A 152 21.55 -10.52 -1.62
N PRO A 153 22.15 -11.51 -2.30
CA PRO A 153 21.41 -12.44 -3.16
C PRO A 153 20.37 -13.31 -2.44
N SER A 154 20.38 -13.31 -1.11
CA SER A 154 19.41 -13.99 -0.24
C SER A 154 18.04 -13.30 -0.17
N ILE A 155 17.95 -12.03 -0.58
CA ILE A 155 16.68 -11.29 -0.58
C ILE A 155 15.72 -11.95 -1.59
N GLY A 156 14.68 -12.58 -1.05
CA GLY A 156 13.63 -13.22 -1.83
C GLY A 156 12.37 -12.37 -1.98
N ILE A 157 12.15 -11.44 -1.05
CA ILE A 157 10.97 -10.56 -1.04
C ILE A 157 11.41 -9.10 -1.08
N VAL A 158 10.79 -8.33 -1.97
CA VAL A 158 10.92 -6.86 -2.05
C VAL A 158 9.55 -6.25 -1.90
N ILE A 159 9.37 -5.42 -0.88
CA ILE A 159 8.12 -4.70 -0.60
C ILE A 159 8.35 -3.22 -0.87
N ASP A 160 7.75 -2.71 -1.93
CA ASP A 160 7.69 -1.26 -2.19
C ASP A 160 6.45 -0.72 -1.46
N MET A 161 6.67 -0.08 -0.30
CA MET A 161 5.57 0.38 0.54
C MET A 161 5.14 1.78 0.17
N HIS A 162 3.83 1.92 0.00
CA HIS A 162 3.13 3.14 -0.37
C HIS A 162 1.92 3.38 0.54
N ARG A 163 1.33 4.54 0.41
CA ARG A 163 -0.07 4.79 0.79
C ARG A 163 -0.86 5.15 -0.45
N ASP A 164 -2.08 4.65 -0.57
CA ASP A 164 -2.93 4.88 -1.72
C ASP A 164 -3.37 6.35 -1.83
N ALA A 165 -3.63 6.82 -3.03
CA ALA A 165 -4.14 8.14 -3.33
C ALA A 165 -5.57 8.04 -3.86
N LEU A 166 -6.54 8.03 -2.94
CA LEU A 166 -7.96 7.89 -3.26
C LEU A 166 -8.68 9.21 -3.08
N GLY A 167 -9.39 9.61 -4.11
CA GLY A 167 -10.23 10.80 -4.10
C GLY A 167 -10.09 11.64 -5.37
N SER A 168 -11.01 12.57 -5.55
CA SER A 168 -11.02 13.55 -6.64
C SER A 168 -11.71 14.83 -6.16
N ASP A 169 -11.46 15.94 -6.85
CA ASP A 169 -12.17 17.21 -6.66
C ASP A 169 -12.17 17.74 -5.20
N GLY A 170 -11.07 17.54 -4.49
CA GLY A 170 -10.92 17.97 -3.11
C GLY A 170 -11.50 17.02 -2.06
N VAL A 171 -12.04 15.87 -2.48
CA VAL A 171 -12.49 14.79 -1.61
C VAL A 171 -11.38 13.76 -1.48
N VAL A 172 -11.09 13.35 -0.26
CA VAL A 172 -10.09 12.31 0.05
C VAL A 172 -10.77 11.20 0.83
N TYR A 173 -10.60 9.96 0.37
CA TYR A 173 -11.19 8.79 1.03
C TYR A 173 -10.21 8.15 1.99
N LYS A 174 -10.73 7.71 3.14
CA LYS A 174 -10.03 6.84 4.09
C LYS A 174 -10.40 5.39 3.79
N THR A 175 -9.41 4.51 3.80
CA THR A 175 -9.66 3.07 3.72
C THR A 175 -9.57 2.48 5.11
N MET A 176 -10.70 2.09 5.69
CA MET A 176 -10.80 1.71 7.10
C MET A 176 -11.37 0.30 7.24
N ALA A 177 -10.77 -0.46 8.16
CA ALA A 177 -11.30 -1.69 8.70
C ALA A 177 -11.63 -1.50 10.18
N GLU A 178 -12.61 -2.23 10.68
CA GLU A 178 -12.85 -2.37 12.12
C GLU A 178 -12.48 -3.79 12.53
N GLU A 179 -11.48 -3.90 13.37
CA GLU A 179 -10.99 -5.18 13.87
C GLU A 179 -11.01 -5.17 15.40
N SER A 180 -11.90 -5.99 15.99
CA SER A 180 -12.05 -6.11 17.45
C SER A 180 -12.31 -4.77 18.17
N GLY A 181 -13.07 -3.87 17.55
CA GLY A 181 -13.39 -2.55 18.10
C GLY A 181 -12.28 -1.51 17.91
N VAL A 182 -11.24 -1.82 17.14
CA VAL A 182 -10.16 -0.90 16.77
C VAL A 182 -10.27 -0.57 15.29
N CYS A 183 -10.22 0.72 14.95
CA CYS A 183 -10.11 1.15 13.57
C CYS A 183 -8.66 0.98 13.09
N ALA A 184 -8.51 0.36 11.92
CA ALA A 184 -7.22 0.18 11.25
C ALA A 184 -7.31 0.64 9.79
N SER A 185 -6.20 1.10 9.23
CA SER A 185 -6.08 1.35 7.80
C SER A 185 -6.08 0.02 7.04
N GLN A 186 -6.88 -0.06 5.98
CA GLN A 186 -6.86 -1.26 5.14
C GLN A 186 -5.57 -1.35 4.32
N ILE A 187 -5.19 -2.58 3.99
CA ILE A 187 -4.01 -2.88 3.18
C ILE A 187 -4.47 -3.38 1.80
N MET A 188 -3.83 -2.87 0.75
CA MET A 188 -3.96 -3.40 -0.61
C MET A 188 -2.59 -3.88 -1.10
N LEU A 189 -2.55 -5.06 -1.69
CA LEU A 189 -1.38 -5.56 -2.39
C LEU A 189 -1.58 -5.36 -3.89
N LEU A 190 -0.54 -4.85 -4.58
CA LEU A 190 -0.55 -4.66 -6.00
C LEU A 190 0.53 -5.53 -6.65
N SER A 191 0.14 -6.22 -7.70
CA SER A 191 1.03 -6.99 -8.57
C SER A 191 0.96 -6.43 -9.99
N GLY A 192 2.11 -6.09 -10.55
CA GLY A 192 2.24 -5.62 -11.94
C GLY A 192 2.50 -6.77 -12.89
N THR A 193 2.08 -6.61 -14.13
CA THR A 193 2.28 -7.59 -15.21
C THR A 193 3.23 -7.10 -16.30
N ASP A 194 3.32 -7.83 -17.39
CA ASP A 194 4.05 -7.46 -18.61
C ASP A 194 3.14 -6.90 -19.71
N GLU A 195 1.86 -6.73 -19.45
CA GLU A 195 0.87 -6.34 -20.47
C GLU A 195 1.13 -4.96 -21.08
N SER A 196 1.75 -4.05 -20.32
CA SER A 196 2.16 -2.73 -20.84
C SER A 196 3.39 -2.77 -21.75
N GLY A 197 3.92 -3.96 -22.07
CA GLY A 197 5.02 -4.16 -23.02
C GLY A 197 6.42 -4.19 -22.40
N LEU A 198 6.55 -4.06 -21.09
CA LEU A 198 7.81 -4.26 -20.36
C LEU A 198 7.83 -5.66 -19.76
N GLU A 199 8.90 -6.42 -20.04
CA GLU A 199 9.02 -7.79 -19.53
C GLU A 199 8.94 -7.87 -18.00
N ASN A 200 8.06 -8.74 -17.52
CA ASN A 200 7.97 -9.12 -16.11
C ASN A 200 7.80 -10.65 -16.00
N PRO A 201 8.87 -11.43 -16.09
CA PRO A 201 8.78 -12.89 -16.06
C PRO A 201 8.29 -13.41 -14.69
N ASN A 202 8.32 -12.59 -13.67
CA ASN A 202 8.03 -12.97 -12.29
C ASN A 202 6.58 -12.67 -11.84
N TRP A 203 5.75 -12.05 -12.69
CA TRP A 203 4.46 -11.51 -12.25
C TRP A 203 3.49 -12.58 -11.70
N ARG A 204 3.52 -13.82 -12.22
CA ARG A 204 2.67 -14.89 -11.67
C ARG A 204 3.09 -15.34 -10.29
N SER A 205 4.40 -15.38 -10.00
CA SER A 205 4.92 -15.66 -8.67
C SER A 205 4.59 -14.53 -7.70
N ASN A 206 4.71 -13.28 -8.14
CA ASN A 206 4.34 -12.10 -7.34
C ASN A 206 2.84 -12.09 -7.01
N LEU A 207 1.98 -12.38 -7.99
CA LEU A 207 0.55 -12.52 -7.75
C LEU A 207 0.23 -13.66 -6.77
N ALA A 208 0.92 -14.80 -6.90
CA ALA A 208 0.73 -15.92 -5.98
C ALA A 208 1.12 -15.54 -4.54
N LEU A 209 2.21 -14.78 -4.36
CA LEU A 209 2.59 -14.24 -3.05
C LEU A 209 1.53 -13.26 -2.51
N ALA A 210 1.03 -12.35 -3.35
CA ALA A 210 -0.01 -11.40 -2.96
C ALA A 210 -1.28 -12.12 -2.47
N LEU A 211 -1.74 -13.12 -3.21
CA LEU A 211 -2.92 -13.91 -2.82
C LEU A 211 -2.69 -14.74 -1.55
N TYR A 212 -1.50 -15.33 -1.41
CA TYR A 212 -1.12 -16.07 -0.20
C TYR A 212 -1.14 -15.16 1.04
N LEU A 213 -0.60 -13.96 0.94
CA LEU A 213 -0.62 -12.96 2.01
C LEU A 213 -2.06 -12.48 2.29
N GLN A 214 -2.85 -12.20 1.24
CA GLN A 214 -4.26 -11.84 1.42
C GLN A 214 -5.01 -12.94 2.16
N GLU A 215 -4.83 -14.21 1.80
CA GLU A 215 -5.45 -15.34 2.47
C GLU A 215 -5.04 -15.41 3.94
N ALA A 216 -3.74 -15.35 4.22
CA ALA A 216 -3.19 -15.46 5.57
C ALA A 216 -3.69 -14.36 6.50
N VAL A 217 -3.78 -13.12 5.99
CA VAL A 217 -4.28 -11.97 6.76
C VAL A 217 -5.80 -12.05 6.91
N SER A 218 -6.55 -12.30 5.83
CA SER A 218 -8.01 -12.31 5.87
C SER A 218 -8.61 -13.42 6.74
N ARG A 219 -7.87 -14.51 6.94
CA ARG A 219 -8.27 -15.55 7.92
C ARG A 219 -8.27 -15.06 9.36
N ARG A 220 -7.50 -14.04 9.70
CA ARG A 220 -7.38 -13.47 11.05
C ARG A 220 -8.11 -12.13 11.18
N HIS A 221 -8.14 -11.37 10.10
CA HIS A 221 -8.59 -9.99 10.03
C HIS A 221 -9.46 -9.83 8.78
N GLY A 222 -10.75 -10.18 8.92
CA GLY A 222 -11.65 -10.38 7.79
C GLY A 222 -11.90 -9.18 6.90
N THR A 223 -11.70 -7.96 7.40
CA THR A 223 -11.96 -6.71 6.66
C THR A 223 -10.69 -5.90 6.37
N LEU A 224 -9.53 -6.34 6.84
CA LEU A 224 -8.29 -5.58 6.75
C LEU A 224 -7.72 -5.51 5.33
N MET A 225 -7.88 -6.60 4.55
CA MET A 225 -7.35 -6.66 3.18
C MET A 225 -8.37 -6.17 2.17
N ARG A 226 -7.95 -5.26 1.32
CA ARG A 226 -8.65 -4.90 0.08
C ARG A 226 -8.40 -5.98 -0.99
N PRO A 227 -9.18 -6.00 -2.10
CA PRO A 227 -8.85 -6.82 -3.26
C PRO A 227 -7.40 -6.60 -3.71
N VAL A 228 -6.69 -7.69 -4.04
CA VAL A 228 -5.38 -7.57 -4.71
C VAL A 228 -5.58 -6.84 -6.03
N ASN A 229 -4.77 -5.82 -6.30
CA ASN A 229 -4.83 -5.09 -7.56
C ASN A 229 -3.83 -5.67 -8.55
N LEU A 230 -4.32 -6.23 -9.66
CA LEU A 230 -3.50 -6.74 -10.76
C LEU A 230 -3.54 -5.73 -11.90
N VAL A 231 -2.38 -5.14 -12.22
CA VAL A 231 -2.28 -4.04 -13.17
C VAL A 231 -1.36 -4.34 -14.36
N PRO A 232 -1.57 -3.69 -15.52
CA PRO A 232 -0.74 -3.89 -16.70
C PRO A 232 0.69 -3.34 -16.55
N GLN A 233 0.91 -2.37 -15.64
CA GLN A 233 2.21 -1.73 -15.43
C GLN A 233 3.14 -2.65 -14.63
N ARG A 234 4.40 -2.77 -15.11
CA ARG A 234 5.42 -3.60 -14.47
C ARG A 234 5.93 -3.04 -13.15
N TYR A 235 6.09 -1.70 -13.03
CA TYR A 235 6.86 -1.04 -11.96
C TYR A 235 8.27 -1.66 -11.82
N ASN A 236 8.78 -1.82 -10.59
CA ASN A 236 10.04 -2.54 -10.31
C ASN A 236 9.80 -4.01 -9.90
N LEU A 237 8.58 -4.52 -10.08
CA LEU A 237 8.17 -5.84 -9.57
C LEU A 237 8.75 -7.03 -10.36
N HIS A 238 9.49 -6.78 -11.43
CA HIS A 238 10.20 -7.80 -12.19
C HIS A 238 11.52 -8.26 -11.57
N LEU A 239 12.01 -7.54 -10.55
CA LEU A 239 13.35 -7.73 -10.01
C LEU A 239 13.48 -9.00 -9.15
N THR A 240 12.41 -9.45 -8.49
CA THR A 240 12.38 -10.73 -7.78
C THR A 240 11.07 -11.48 -8.02
N ARG A 241 11.04 -12.76 -7.61
CA ARG A 241 9.82 -13.59 -7.63
C ARG A 241 8.88 -13.32 -6.47
N GLY A 242 9.24 -12.42 -5.56
CA GLY A 242 8.48 -11.98 -4.40
C GLY A 242 8.37 -10.46 -4.30
N SER A 243 8.28 -9.75 -5.42
CA SER A 243 8.14 -8.28 -5.43
C SER A 243 6.68 -7.86 -5.38
N LEU A 244 6.33 -6.98 -4.46
CA LEU A 244 4.98 -6.43 -4.29
C LEU A 244 5.03 -4.93 -4.04
N ILE A 245 4.00 -4.19 -4.50
CA ILE A 245 3.66 -2.91 -3.90
C ILE A 245 2.64 -3.19 -2.78
N MET A 246 2.85 -2.56 -1.63
CA MET A 246 1.96 -2.62 -0.48
C MET A 246 1.43 -1.24 -0.16
N GLU A 247 0.16 -1.01 -0.42
CA GLU A 247 -0.54 0.22 -0.05
C GLU A 247 -1.11 0.09 1.35
N VAL A 248 -0.68 0.93 2.28
CA VAL A 248 -1.17 0.93 3.66
C VAL A 248 -2.01 2.16 3.90
N GLY A 249 -3.33 1.99 3.93
CA GLY A 249 -4.26 3.12 3.97
C GLY A 249 -4.24 3.97 2.71
N SER A 250 -4.60 5.23 2.87
CA SER A 250 -4.62 6.24 1.81
C SER A 250 -4.23 7.61 2.37
N SER A 251 -4.12 8.60 1.49
CA SER A 251 -3.82 9.99 1.87
C SER A 251 -4.80 10.57 2.91
N GLY A 252 -6.01 10.03 3.01
CA GLY A 252 -7.01 10.43 4.00
C GLY A 252 -6.87 9.76 5.37
N ASN A 253 -6.03 8.73 5.49
CA ASN A 253 -5.84 8.04 6.77
C ASN A 253 -4.97 8.86 7.73
N CYS A 254 -5.19 8.66 9.03
CA CYS A 254 -4.35 9.21 10.07
C CYS A 254 -3.22 8.24 10.42
N LEU A 255 -2.03 8.75 10.65
CA LEU A 255 -0.86 7.95 10.99
C LEU A 255 -1.09 7.06 12.23
N LEU A 256 -1.85 7.54 13.23
CA LEU A 256 -2.18 6.78 14.43
C LEU A 256 -2.93 5.47 14.13
N TYR A 257 -3.87 5.51 13.18
CA TYR A 257 -4.64 4.32 12.78
C TYR A 257 -3.90 3.42 11.80
N THR A 258 -2.84 3.94 11.20
CA THR A 258 -2.02 3.20 10.26
C THR A 258 -0.91 2.44 10.98
N SER A 259 -0.34 3.04 12.03
CA SER A 259 0.72 2.46 12.83
C SER A 259 0.62 2.94 14.29
N PRO A 260 -0.28 2.34 15.11
CA PRO A 260 -0.36 2.66 16.51
C PRO A 260 0.86 2.12 17.26
N SER A 261 1.88 2.97 17.48
CA SER A 261 3.02 2.57 18.29
C SER A 261 2.62 2.46 19.77
N PRO A 262 3.32 1.66 20.58
CA PRO A 262 3.13 1.63 22.03
C PRO A 262 3.30 3.00 22.70
N ARG A 263 3.97 3.96 22.05
CA ARG A 263 4.10 5.35 22.53
C ARG A 263 2.82 6.15 22.29
N ASP A 264 2.14 5.89 21.18
CA ASP A 264 0.90 6.58 20.79
C ASP A 264 -0.27 6.08 21.64
N MET A 265 -0.32 4.80 21.99
CA MET A 265 -1.35 4.21 22.86
C MET A 265 -1.26 4.66 24.32
N ARG A 266 -0.14 5.22 24.77
CA ARG A 266 0.00 5.77 26.13
C ARG A 266 -0.47 7.20 26.27
N ARG A 267 -0.89 7.86 25.18
CA ARG A 267 -1.35 9.25 25.16
C ARG A 267 -2.86 9.39 24.98
N SER A 268 -3.56 8.31 24.74
CA SER A 268 -5.03 8.19 24.77
C SER A 268 -5.46 7.59 26.13
#